data_3012d15c2b7ff0bcbef8a844425b2f67
#
_entry.id   3012d15c2b7ff0bcbef8a844425b2f67
#
_cell.length_a   1.000
_cell.length_b   1.000
_cell.length_c   1.000
_cell.angle_alpha   90.00
_cell.angle_beta   90.00
_cell.angle_gamma   90.00
#
_symmetry.space_group_name_H-M   'P 1'
#
loop_
_entity.id
_entity.type
_entity.pdbx_description
1 polymer ?
#
loop_
_entity_poly.entity_id
_entity_poly.type
_entity_poly.pdbx_seq_one_letter_code
_entity_poly.pdbx_strand_id
1 'polypeptide(L)'
;MSLAVAWVGPVSAAQVKGTEIAGVPAVFENCKGDGDPACLVHTDAASCWPECGAMGQRIGGTAGGSIVRGLLAAAGVPNGELIIGSFSAGHEIAKPALMEPADRALVRAVMLADSTYTAWANQAAGTAAPPEGYVRYALDAATSPDKLFVATASSVGIKYPSSVAGMLVLMSEVERRSGMKFSQVSGLPGVTPAPLRAWRLGNVWLCDYGTSVPHGDHAMKLAPQAWRNVLMPFLGGAPAAPPDDVGIGPLAKLVLFGIGTGLGYAGLRAARKYLERRT
;
A
#
# COMPACT_ATOMS: atom_id res chain seq x y z
N MET A 1 -6.89 22.21 8.18
CA MET A 1 -6.30 21.16 9.05
C MET A 1 -4.93 20.78 8.51
N SER A 2 -3.97 20.43 9.37
CA SER A 2 -2.68 19.91 8.92
C SER A 2 -2.87 18.48 8.37
N LEU A 3 -2.14 18.14 7.31
CA LEU A 3 -2.20 16.83 6.67
C LEU A 3 -0.90 16.08 6.94
N ALA A 4 -0.97 14.78 7.19
CA ALA A 4 0.18 13.89 7.29
C ALA A 4 0.04 12.69 6.35
N VAL A 5 1.16 12.07 6.01
CA VAL A 5 1.23 10.83 5.25
C VAL A 5 1.84 9.75 6.14
N ALA A 6 1.19 8.59 6.21
CA ALA A 6 1.78 7.38 6.74
C ALA A 6 1.88 6.33 5.64
N TRP A 7 3.08 5.85 5.37
CA TRP A 7 3.30 4.70 4.51
C TRP A 7 3.70 3.50 5.37
N VAL A 8 2.91 2.45 5.33
CA VAL A 8 3.07 1.26 6.16
C VAL A 8 3.30 0.02 5.29
N GLY A 9 4.19 -0.86 5.74
CA GLY A 9 4.48 -2.11 5.05
C GLY A 9 5.97 -2.41 4.93
N PRO A 10 6.34 -3.51 4.27
CA PRO A 10 7.73 -3.94 4.11
C PRO A 10 8.46 -3.15 3.00
N VAL A 11 8.42 -1.82 3.08
CA VAL A 11 9.13 -0.91 2.15
C VAL A 11 9.90 0.14 2.94
N SER A 12 11.07 0.52 2.44
CA SER A 12 11.84 1.63 3.01
C SER A 12 11.33 2.98 2.48
N ALA A 13 11.61 4.06 3.23
CA ALA A 13 11.31 5.42 2.78
C ALA A 13 11.92 5.73 1.40
N ALA A 14 13.11 5.20 1.10
CA ALA A 14 13.76 5.38 -0.20
C ALA A 14 12.97 4.77 -1.36
N GLN A 15 12.25 3.66 -1.12
CA GLN A 15 11.43 2.99 -2.14
C GLN A 15 10.14 3.75 -2.45
N VAL A 16 9.64 4.56 -1.51
CA VAL A 16 8.41 5.34 -1.67
C VAL A 16 8.65 6.84 -1.79
N LYS A 17 9.91 7.26 -1.92
CA LYS A 17 10.29 8.68 -2.03
C LYS A 17 9.52 9.43 -3.12
N GLY A 18 9.22 8.78 -4.23
CA GLY A 18 8.41 9.36 -5.31
C GLY A 18 6.93 9.57 -4.96
N THR A 19 6.48 9.13 -3.78
CA THR A 19 5.11 9.31 -3.27
C THR A 19 5.04 10.41 -2.21
N GLU A 20 6.15 11.07 -1.88
CA GLU A 20 6.15 12.19 -0.94
C GLU A 20 5.36 13.37 -1.49
N ILE A 21 4.55 13.96 -0.63
CA ILE A 21 3.89 15.24 -0.89
C ILE A 21 4.79 16.34 -0.32
N ALA A 22 5.29 17.23 -1.16
CA ALA A 22 6.18 18.29 -0.74
C ALA A 22 5.57 19.13 0.39
N GLY A 23 6.31 19.28 1.51
CA GLY A 23 5.89 20.03 2.67
C GLY A 23 4.86 19.37 3.58
N VAL A 24 4.45 18.12 3.31
CA VAL A 24 3.57 17.35 4.20
C VAL A 24 4.42 16.47 5.11
N PRO A 25 4.23 16.52 6.44
CA PRO A 25 4.88 15.59 7.36
C PRO A 25 4.58 14.14 7.00
N ALA A 26 5.61 13.31 6.98
CA ALA A 26 5.48 11.90 6.63
C ALA A 26 6.11 10.99 7.69
N VAL A 27 5.49 9.85 7.92
CA VAL A 27 6.03 8.75 8.72
C VAL A 27 6.06 7.48 7.89
N PHE A 28 7.16 6.74 7.99
CA PHE A 28 7.37 5.48 7.29
C PHE A 28 7.54 4.38 8.32
N GLU A 29 6.51 3.55 8.47
CA GLU A 29 6.52 2.40 9.35
C GLU A 29 6.92 1.15 8.57
N ASN A 30 8.22 0.87 8.55
CA ASN A 30 8.75 -0.34 7.96
C ASN A 30 8.59 -1.49 8.95
N CYS A 31 7.62 -2.37 8.71
CA CYS A 31 7.39 -3.55 9.53
C CYS A 31 8.32 -4.73 9.21
N LYS A 32 9.29 -4.50 8.34
CA LYS A 32 10.39 -5.42 8.09
C LYS A 32 11.47 -5.12 9.11
N GLY A 33 11.63 -6.00 10.10
CA GLY A 33 12.72 -5.87 11.08
C GLY A 33 14.07 -5.74 10.37
N ASP A 34 14.90 -4.81 10.84
CA ASP A 34 16.27 -4.68 10.36
C ASP A 34 17.00 -6.00 10.60
N GLY A 35 17.06 -6.85 9.59
CA GLY A 35 17.86 -8.06 9.59
C GLY A 35 17.14 -9.39 9.51
N ASP A 36 15.81 -9.47 9.38
CA ASP A 36 15.17 -10.75 9.09
C ASP A 36 15.26 -11.10 7.59
N PRO A 37 16.16 -12.03 7.20
CA PRO A 37 16.28 -12.45 5.80
C PRO A 37 15.05 -13.17 5.28
N ALA A 38 14.16 -13.69 6.13
CA ALA A 38 12.94 -14.39 5.72
C ALA A 38 11.91 -13.44 5.08
N CYS A 39 11.87 -12.18 5.52
CA CYS A 39 11.08 -11.14 4.87
C CYS A 39 11.68 -10.64 3.55
N LEU A 40 12.97 -10.90 3.31
CA LEU A 40 13.68 -10.49 2.09
C LEU A 40 13.59 -11.52 0.98
N VAL A 41 13.49 -12.78 1.32
CA VAL A 41 13.39 -13.90 0.38
C VAL A 41 11.96 -14.41 0.47
N HIS A 42 11.14 -14.15 -0.52
CA HIS A 42 9.69 -14.45 -0.61
C HIS A 42 9.32 -15.95 -0.52
N THR A 43 10.03 -16.74 0.23
CA THR A 43 9.74 -18.16 0.43
C THR A 43 8.66 -18.41 1.47
N ASP A 44 8.41 -17.46 2.37
CA ASP A 44 7.30 -17.51 3.32
C ASP A 44 6.79 -16.12 3.72
N ALA A 45 5.88 -15.57 2.90
CA ALA A 45 5.23 -14.27 3.19
C ALA A 45 4.41 -14.28 4.51
N ALA A 46 4.10 -15.45 5.07
CA ALA A 46 3.41 -15.59 6.34
C ALA A 46 4.26 -15.08 7.53
N SER A 47 5.58 -15.03 7.42
CA SER A 47 6.46 -14.57 8.50
C SER A 47 6.41 -13.06 8.73
N CYS A 48 6.11 -12.25 7.69
CA CYS A 48 6.05 -10.79 7.81
C CYS A 48 4.72 -10.27 8.40
N TRP A 49 3.67 -11.03 8.36
CA TRP A 49 2.35 -10.60 8.83
C TRP A 49 2.27 -10.37 10.34
N PRO A 50 2.75 -11.30 11.18
CA PRO A 50 2.74 -11.09 12.62
C PRO A 50 3.51 -9.85 13.07
N GLU A 51 4.63 -9.55 12.42
CA GLU A 51 5.45 -8.38 12.74
C GLU A 51 4.74 -7.07 12.42
N CYS A 52 4.11 -6.97 11.24
CA CYS A 52 3.30 -5.81 10.89
C CYS A 52 2.10 -5.65 11.83
N GLY A 53 1.42 -6.73 12.20
CA GLY A 53 0.33 -6.72 13.18
C GLY A 53 0.78 -6.24 14.55
N ALA A 54 1.91 -6.74 15.05
CA ALA A 54 2.51 -6.32 16.32
C ALA A 54 2.94 -4.84 16.29
N MET A 55 3.46 -4.36 15.17
CA MET A 55 3.77 -2.94 14.97
C MET A 55 2.52 -2.08 15.03
N GLY A 56 1.44 -2.47 14.36
CA GLY A 56 0.17 -1.77 14.44
C GLY A 56 -0.37 -1.67 15.88
N GLN A 57 -0.27 -2.74 16.64
CA GLN A 57 -0.64 -2.74 18.06
C GLN A 57 0.23 -1.80 18.89
N ARG A 58 1.55 -1.75 18.67
CA ARG A 58 2.45 -0.81 19.35
C ARG A 58 2.09 0.65 19.02
N ILE A 59 1.89 0.96 17.74
CA ILE A 59 1.51 2.30 17.29
C ILE A 59 0.20 2.74 17.95
N GLY A 60 -0.82 1.88 17.93
CA GLY A 60 -2.10 2.15 18.58
C GLY A 60 -1.98 2.28 20.09
N GLY A 61 -1.16 1.45 20.73
CA GLY A 61 -0.96 1.44 22.19
C GLY A 61 -0.45 2.78 22.75
N THR A 62 0.34 3.53 21.98
CA THR A 62 0.83 4.85 22.35
C THR A 62 -0.24 5.95 22.28
N ALA A 63 -1.40 5.66 21.70
CA ALA A 63 -2.48 6.61 21.44
C ALA A 63 -3.86 6.09 21.86
N GLY A 64 -3.94 5.40 22.98
CA GLY A 64 -5.20 4.91 23.54
C GLY A 64 -5.93 3.87 22.69
N GLY A 65 -5.18 3.07 21.92
CA GLY A 65 -5.71 2.02 21.05
C GLY A 65 -5.91 2.44 19.57
N SER A 66 -5.78 3.73 19.24
CA SER A 66 -5.97 4.24 17.88
C SER A 66 -4.66 4.24 17.07
N ILE A 67 -4.58 3.41 16.04
CA ILE A 67 -3.45 3.40 15.10
C ILE A 67 -3.35 4.73 14.35
N VAL A 68 -4.47 5.30 13.90
CA VAL A 68 -4.52 6.58 13.17
C VAL A 68 -3.94 7.70 14.01
N ARG A 69 -4.34 7.83 15.27
CA ARG A 69 -3.80 8.85 16.17
C ARG A 69 -2.33 8.62 16.50
N GLY A 70 -1.91 7.36 16.62
CA GLY A 70 -0.49 7.01 16.80
C GLY A 70 0.36 7.46 15.60
N LEU A 71 -0.11 7.22 14.38
CA LEU A 71 0.57 7.66 13.15
C LEU A 71 0.60 9.19 13.02
N LEU A 72 -0.49 9.87 13.35
CA LEU A 72 -0.54 11.34 13.35
C LEU A 72 0.42 11.94 14.38
N ALA A 73 0.50 11.35 15.58
CA ALA A 73 1.45 11.77 16.61
C ALA A 73 2.90 11.57 16.17
N ALA A 74 3.21 10.40 15.58
CA ALA A 74 4.54 10.10 15.03
C ALA A 74 4.96 11.07 13.92
N ALA A 75 3.99 11.51 13.09
CA ALA A 75 4.21 12.52 12.06
C ALA A 75 4.27 13.96 12.60
N GLY A 76 4.09 14.19 13.91
CA GLY A 76 4.13 15.53 14.52
C GLY A 76 2.87 16.38 14.28
N VAL A 77 1.76 15.79 13.85
CA VAL A 77 0.48 16.48 13.58
C VAL A 77 -0.72 15.82 14.28
N PRO A 78 -0.73 15.72 15.61
CA PRO A 78 -1.69 14.90 16.36
C PRO A 78 -3.17 15.30 16.15
N ASN A 79 -3.43 16.53 15.71
CA ASN A 79 -4.76 17.05 15.42
C ASN A 79 -5.02 17.20 13.91
N GLY A 80 -4.23 16.53 13.08
CA GLY A 80 -4.32 16.57 11.62
C GLY A 80 -5.23 15.51 11.02
N GLU A 81 -5.20 15.46 9.69
CA GLU A 81 -5.78 14.39 8.88
C GLU A 81 -4.66 13.50 8.32
N LEU A 82 -4.99 12.24 8.02
CA LEU A 82 -4.04 11.23 7.60
C LEU A 82 -4.32 10.72 6.18
N ILE A 83 -3.25 10.54 5.41
CA ILE A 83 -3.23 9.70 4.22
C ILE A 83 -2.51 8.41 4.59
N ILE A 84 -3.14 7.27 4.35
CA ILE A 84 -2.55 5.95 4.58
C ILE A 84 -2.14 5.35 3.24
N GLY A 85 -0.84 5.18 3.02
CA GLY A 85 -0.29 4.32 2.00
C GLY A 85 0.05 2.95 2.60
N SER A 86 -0.24 1.87 1.89
CA SER A 86 0.06 0.51 2.38
C SER A 86 0.57 -0.38 1.26
N PHE A 87 1.59 -1.18 1.56
CA PHE A 87 2.13 -2.19 0.66
C PHE A 87 2.19 -3.55 1.34
N SER A 88 1.78 -4.60 0.59
CA SER A 88 1.95 -6.00 1.01
C SER A 88 1.42 -6.26 2.43
N ALA A 89 2.23 -6.77 3.34
CA ALA A 89 1.88 -7.04 4.74
C ALA A 89 1.46 -5.80 5.56
N GLY A 90 1.66 -4.58 5.03
CA GLY A 90 1.15 -3.34 5.63
C GLY A 90 -0.37 -3.33 5.84
N HIS A 91 -1.12 -4.22 5.16
CA HIS A 91 -2.54 -4.41 5.42
C HIS A 91 -2.87 -4.78 6.88
N GLU A 92 -1.94 -5.39 7.61
CA GLU A 92 -2.09 -5.70 9.04
C GLU A 92 -2.06 -4.44 9.94
N ILE A 93 -1.57 -3.32 9.42
CA ILE A 93 -1.64 -2.01 10.08
C ILE A 93 -2.83 -1.22 9.54
N ALA A 94 -2.96 -1.16 8.20
CA ALA A 94 -3.95 -0.31 7.56
C ALA A 94 -5.41 -0.77 7.74
N LYS A 95 -5.70 -2.08 7.72
CA LYS A 95 -7.06 -2.59 7.96
C LYS A 95 -7.58 -2.25 9.36
N PRO A 96 -6.87 -2.59 10.46
CA PRO A 96 -7.34 -2.27 11.81
C PRO A 96 -7.42 -0.76 12.06
N ALA A 97 -6.55 0.06 11.45
CA ALA A 97 -6.61 1.52 11.54
C ALA A 97 -7.95 2.11 11.04
N LEU A 98 -8.65 1.40 10.17
CA LEU A 98 -9.90 1.84 9.56
C LEU A 98 -11.16 1.20 10.18
N MET A 99 -11.04 0.50 11.30
CA MET A 99 -12.19 -0.17 11.92
C MET A 99 -13.13 0.80 12.63
N GLU A 100 -12.58 1.76 13.36
CA GLU A 100 -13.37 2.69 14.16
C GLU A 100 -13.82 3.92 13.37
N PRO A 101 -15.11 4.33 13.47
CA PRO A 101 -15.62 5.50 12.76
C PRO A 101 -14.86 6.79 13.09
N ALA A 102 -14.46 6.99 14.35
CA ALA A 102 -13.73 8.16 14.80
C ALA A 102 -12.32 8.25 14.15
N ASP A 103 -11.67 7.11 13.94
CA ASP A 103 -10.38 7.03 13.27
C ASP A 103 -10.53 7.23 11.77
N ARG A 104 -11.53 6.59 11.14
CA ARG A 104 -11.81 6.80 9.71
C ARG A 104 -12.17 8.26 9.39
N ALA A 105 -12.78 8.98 10.32
CA ALA A 105 -13.07 10.40 10.13
C ALA A 105 -11.80 11.24 9.92
N LEU A 106 -10.68 10.83 10.52
CA LEU A 106 -9.39 11.50 10.39
C LEU A 106 -8.60 11.09 9.13
N VAL A 107 -9.06 10.07 8.39
CA VAL A 107 -8.36 9.60 7.18
C VAL A 107 -8.97 10.24 5.94
N ARG A 108 -8.14 10.97 5.17
CA ARG A 108 -8.52 11.64 3.90
C ARG A 108 -8.40 10.71 2.69
N ALA A 109 -7.35 9.88 2.68
CA ALA A 109 -7.13 8.94 1.58
C ALA A 109 -6.49 7.65 2.05
N VAL A 110 -6.82 6.57 1.35
CA VAL A 110 -6.19 5.25 1.49
C VAL A 110 -5.68 4.81 0.12
N MET A 111 -4.41 4.46 0.04
CA MET A 111 -3.75 3.99 -1.17
C MET A 111 -3.08 2.65 -0.93
N LEU A 112 -3.61 1.60 -1.53
CA LEU A 112 -3.14 0.22 -1.35
C LEU A 112 -2.36 -0.23 -2.58
N ALA A 113 -1.07 -0.44 -2.41
CA ALA A 113 -0.18 -1.00 -3.40
C ALA A 113 -0.04 -2.50 -3.13
N ASP A 114 -0.83 -3.32 -3.82
CA ASP A 114 -0.90 -4.78 -3.62
C ASP A 114 -1.01 -5.18 -2.14
N SER A 115 -1.96 -4.56 -1.44
CA SER A 115 -2.15 -4.64 0.01
C SER A 115 -3.61 -4.91 0.42
N THR A 116 -4.41 -5.51 -0.47
CA THR A 116 -5.80 -5.90 -0.20
C THR A 116 -5.92 -7.34 0.31
N TYR A 117 -4.84 -7.90 0.84
CA TYR A 117 -4.83 -9.26 1.39
C TYR A 117 -5.80 -9.44 2.56
N THR A 118 -6.36 -10.66 2.65
CA THR A 118 -7.31 -11.03 3.68
C THR A 118 -7.17 -12.52 4.05
N ALA A 119 -7.87 -12.97 5.08
CA ALA A 119 -7.91 -14.37 5.45
C ALA A 119 -8.89 -15.17 4.57
N TRP A 120 -8.80 -16.49 4.63
CA TRP A 120 -9.86 -17.35 4.12
C TRP A 120 -11.08 -17.31 5.04
N ALA A 121 -12.26 -17.05 4.49
CA ALA A 121 -13.53 -17.33 5.19
C ALA A 121 -13.82 -18.84 5.15
N ASN A 122 -13.52 -19.47 4.01
CA ASN A 122 -13.56 -20.92 3.83
C ASN A 122 -12.45 -21.32 2.85
N GLN A 123 -11.37 -21.88 3.36
CA GLN A 123 -10.23 -22.27 2.54
C GLN A 123 -10.56 -23.41 1.58
N ALA A 124 -11.34 -24.39 2.00
CA ALA A 124 -11.73 -25.53 1.16
C ALA A 124 -12.59 -25.09 -0.04
N ALA A 125 -13.41 -24.06 0.15
CA ALA A 125 -14.23 -23.47 -0.91
C ALA A 125 -13.51 -22.34 -1.68
N GLY A 126 -12.27 -21.98 -1.31
CA GLY A 126 -11.53 -20.87 -1.92
C GLY A 126 -12.17 -19.51 -1.69
N THR A 127 -12.97 -19.34 -0.62
CA THR A 127 -13.70 -18.10 -0.34
C THR A 127 -12.89 -17.21 0.59
N ALA A 128 -12.57 -16.00 0.14
CA ALA A 128 -11.88 -14.99 0.92
C ALA A 128 -12.82 -14.27 1.91
N ALA A 129 -12.31 -13.89 3.08
CA ALA A 129 -13.06 -13.08 4.04
C ALA A 129 -13.08 -11.60 3.62
N PRO A 130 -14.14 -10.83 3.94
CA PRO A 130 -14.14 -9.39 3.70
C PRO A 130 -13.01 -8.68 4.48
N PRO A 131 -12.23 -7.80 3.84
CA PRO A 131 -11.26 -6.95 4.53
C PRO A 131 -11.99 -5.77 5.19
N GLU A 132 -12.61 -5.99 6.32
CA GLU A 132 -13.65 -5.14 6.93
C GLU A 132 -13.27 -3.67 7.06
N GLY A 133 -12.07 -3.34 7.54
CA GLY A 133 -11.63 -1.94 7.64
C GLY A 133 -11.61 -1.24 6.29
N TYR A 134 -11.16 -1.93 5.25
CA TYR A 134 -11.18 -1.39 3.88
C TYR A 134 -12.59 -1.25 3.31
N VAL A 135 -13.47 -2.23 3.60
CA VAL A 135 -14.88 -2.15 3.18
C VAL A 135 -15.54 -0.92 3.78
N ARG A 136 -15.37 -0.69 5.08
CA ARG A 136 -15.95 0.48 5.78
C ARG A 136 -15.42 1.79 5.20
N TYR A 137 -14.12 1.90 4.98
CA TYR A 137 -13.56 3.12 4.41
C TYR A 137 -13.96 3.33 2.95
N ALA A 138 -14.03 2.26 2.15
CA ALA A 138 -14.49 2.34 0.77
C ALA A 138 -15.97 2.79 0.68
N LEU A 139 -16.83 2.37 1.62
CA LEU A 139 -18.21 2.87 1.74
C LEU A 139 -18.24 4.38 2.02
N ASP A 140 -17.40 4.85 2.95
CA ASP A 140 -17.26 6.28 3.23
C ASP A 140 -16.78 7.03 1.97
N ALA A 141 -15.77 6.52 1.25
CA ALA A 141 -15.21 7.14 0.04
C ALA A 141 -16.15 7.09 -1.17
N ALA A 142 -17.03 6.10 -1.26
CA ALA A 142 -18.02 5.98 -2.34
C ALA A 142 -19.04 7.12 -2.33
N THR A 143 -19.30 7.69 -1.15
CA THR A 143 -20.38 8.70 -0.93
C THR A 143 -19.85 10.06 -0.50
N SER A 144 -18.61 10.17 -0.06
CA SER A 144 -18.00 11.44 0.39
C SER A 144 -17.09 12.05 -0.68
N PRO A 145 -17.24 13.34 -0.99
CA PRO A 145 -16.32 14.03 -1.89
C PRO A 145 -14.92 14.21 -1.27
N ASP A 146 -14.81 14.10 0.05
CA ASP A 146 -13.60 14.38 0.83
C ASP A 146 -12.77 13.14 1.16
N LYS A 147 -13.14 11.97 0.67
CA LYS A 147 -12.42 10.72 0.91
C LYS A 147 -12.06 10.04 -0.40
N LEU A 148 -10.87 9.45 -0.45
CA LEU A 148 -10.36 8.72 -1.62
C LEU A 148 -9.89 7.33 -1.20
N PHE A 149 -10.29 6.30 -1.95
CA PHE A 149 -9.77 4.94 -1.81
C PHE A 149 -9.23 4.46 -3.15
N VAL A 150 -7.96 4.07 -3.19
CA VAL A 150 -7.31 3.51 -4.37
C VAL A 150 -6.67 2.19 -3.99
N ALA A 151 -6.94 1.14 -4.74
CA ALA A 151 -6.27 -0.14 -4.60
C ALA A 151 -5.75 -0.64 -5.94
N THR A 152 -4.48 -1.03 -5.96
CA THR A 152 -3.88 -1.84 -7.02
C THR A 152 -3.61 -3.23 -6.47
N ALA A 153 -3.90 -4.28 -7.23
CA ALA A 153 -3.84 -5.65 -6.76
C ALA A 153 -3.24 -6.60 -7.79
N SER A 154 -2.49 -7.60 -7.31
CA SER A 154 -1.94 -8.69 -8.10
C SER A 154 -2.61 -10.03 -7.78
N SER A 155 -2.55 -10.96 -8.75
CA SER A 155 -3.02 -12.35 -8.59
C SER A 155 -1.93 -13.29 -8.07
N VAL A 156 -0.86 -12.77 -7.49
CA VAL A 156 0.22 -13.60 -6.95
C VAL A 156 -0.35 -14.51 -5.87
N GLY A 157 -0.35 -15.82 -6.16
CA GLY A 157 -0.89 -16.86 -5.28
C GLY A 157 0.09 -17.20 -4.18
N ILE A 158 -0.40 -17.18 -2.97
CA ILE A 158 0.28 -17.62 -1.75
C ILE A 158 -0.69 -18.49 -0.94
N LYS A 159 -0.32 -18.91 0.26
CA LYS A 159 -1.16 -19.76 1.14
C LYS A 159 -2.51 -19.12 1.55
N TYR A 160 -2.78 -17.86 1.21
CA TYR A 160 -4.00 -17.10 1.49
C TYR A 160 -4.55 -16.46 0.21
N PRO A 161 -5.75 -15.86 0.25
CA PRO A 161 -6.33 -15.18 -0.89
C PRO A 161 -5.37 -14.14 -1.46
N SER A 162 -5.20 -14.10 -2.79
CA SER A 162 -4.42 -13.06 -3.43
C SER A 162 -4.99 -11.68 -3.15
N SER A 163 -4.20 -10.65 -3.36
CA SER A 163 -4.66 -9.27 -3.24
C SER A 163 -5.86 -8.98 -4.15
N VAL A 164 -5.89 -9.56 -5.38
CA VAL A 164 -7.06 -9.48 -6.27
C VAL A 164 -8.29 -10.14 -5.64
N ALA A 165 -8.15 -11.32 -5.02
CA ALA A 165 -9.27 -11.99 -4.39
C ALA A 165 -9.85 -11.14 -3.24
N GLY A 166 -9.00 -10.57 -2.39
CA GLY A 166 -9.42 -9.66 -1.33
C GLY A 166 -10.10 -8.39 -1.88
N MET A 167 -9.58 -7.83 -2.97
CA MET A 167 -10.17 -6.67 -3.63
C MET A 167 -11.55 -6.96 -4.23
N LEU A 168 -11.75 -8.13 -4.84
CA LEU A 168 -13.05 -8.52 -5.41
C LEU A 168 -14.10 -8.74 -4.31
N VAL A 169 -13.72 -9.33 -3.19
CA VAL A 169 -14.63 -9.45 -2.03
C VAL A 169 -14.95 -8.07 -1.45
N LEU A 170 -13.97 -7.17 -1.33
CA LEU A 170 -14.22 -5.77 -0.94
C LEU A 170 -15.25 -5.12 -1.87
N MET A 171 -15.06 -5.23 -3.19
CA MET A 171 -15.98 -4.70 -4.20
C MET A 171 -17.40 -5.22 -3.98
N SER A 172 -17.57 -6.54 -3.87
CA SER A 172 -18.86 -7.21 -3.63
C SER A 172 -19.54 -6.72 -2.35
N GLU A 173 -18.78 -6.58 -1.26
CA GLU A 173 -19.32 -6.10 0.02
C GLU A 173 -19.73 -4.63 -0.01
N VAL A 174 -18.96 -3.78 -0.69
CA VAL A 174 -19.32 -2.37 -0.88
C VAL A 174 -20.61 -2.27 -1.69
N GLU A 175 -20.74 -3.00 -2.80
CA GLU A 175 -21.98 -3.04 -3.58
C GLU A 175 -23.18 -3.53 -2.77
N ARG A 176 -23.00 -4.64 -2.04
CA ARG A 176 -24.06 -5.22 -1.23
C ARG A 176 -24.54 -4.30 -0.12
N ARG A 177 -23.62 -3.59 0.56
CA ARG A 177 -23.97 -2.72 1.70
C ARG A 177 -24.47 -1.35 1.28
N SER A 178 -23.98 -0.80 0.16
CA SER A 178 -24.40 0.52 -0.33
C SER A 178 -25.61 0.48 -1.25
N GLY A 179 -25.88 -0.67 -1.88
CA GLY A 179 -26.85 -0.78 -2.98
C GLY A 179 -26.37 -0.17 -4.31
N MET A 180 -25.19 0.45 -4.34
CA MET A 180 -24.58 1.05 -5.54
C MET A 180 -23.78 0.00 -6.31
N LYS A 181 -23.46 0.28 -7.58
CA LYS A 181 -22.67 -0.60 -8.45
C LYS A 181 -21.40 0.06 -8.94
N PHE A 182 -20.30 -0.70 -8.93
CA PHE A 182 -19.10 -0.28 -9.58
C PHE A 182 -19.26 -0.26 -11.10
N SER A 183 -18.76 0.81 -11.73
CA SER A 183 -18.65 0.90 -13.19
C SER A 183 -17.24 0.47 -13.62
N GLN A 184 -17.14 -0.28 -14.71
CA GLN A 184 -15.85 -0.60 -15.29
C GLN A 184 -15.26 0.66 -15.95
N VAL A 185 -13.95 0.86 -15.77
CA VAL A 185 -13.16 1.96 -16.31
C VAL A 185 -11.85 1.44 -16.92
N SER A 186 -11.13 2.28 -17.67
CA SER A 186 -9.86 1.89 -18.29
C SER A 186 -8.68 1.76 -17.30
N GLY A 187 -8.78 2.39 -16.13
CA GLY A 187 -7.73 2.40 -15.10
C GLY A 187 -7.63 3.74 -14.38
N LEU A 188 -6.57 3.90 -13.61
CA LEU A 188 -6.26 5.16 -12.94
C LEU A 188 -5.73 6.20 -13.95
N PRO A 189 -6.16 7.46 -13.87
CA PRO A 189 -5.64 8.52 -14.74
C PRO A 189 -4.11 8.61 -14.70
N GLY A 190 -3.46 8.58 -15.87
CA GLY A 190 -2.02 8.77 -16.01
C GLY A 190 -1.14 7.71 -15.33
N VAL A 191 -1.69 6.55 -14.98
CA VAL A 191 -0.93 5.42 -14.42
C VAL A 191 -0.69 4.36 -15.50
N THR A 192 0.55 3.95 -15.64
CA THR A 192 1.00 2.94 -16.61
C THR A 192 1.86 1.87 -15.93
N PRO A 193 1.76 0.60 -16.39
CA PRO A 193 0.86 0.10 -17.43
C PRO A 193 -0.61 0.16 -17.01
N ALA A 194 -1.51 0.06 -17.98
CA ALA A 194 -2.94 -0.07 -17.70
C ALA A 194 -3.23 -1.40 -17.00
N PRO A 195 -4.19 -1.45 -16.06
CA PRO A 195 -4.62 -2.69 -15.43
C PRO A 195 -5.35 -3.60 -16.42
N LEU A 196 -5.44 -4.89 -16.11
CA LEU A 196 -6.26 -5.84 -16.85
C LEU A 196 -7.74 -5.51 -16.70
N ARG A 197 -8.13 -5.08 -15.51
CA ARG A 197 -9.49 -4.66 -15.19
C ARG A 197 -9.43 -3.53 -14.16
N ALA A 198 -10.34 -2.57 -14.30
CA ALA A 198 -10.49 -1.53 -13.29
C ALA A 198 -11.96 -1.17 -13.09
N TRP A 199 -12.27 -0.75 -11.87
CA TRP A 199 -13.62 -0.36 -11.47
C TRP A 199 -13.59 0.92 -10.65
N ARG A 200 -14.66 1.68 -10.76
CA ARG A 200 -14.85 2.92 -10.01
C ARG A 200 -16.25 3.02 -9.43
N LEU A 201 -16.33 3.49 -8.18
CA LEU A 201 -17.57 3.91 -7.52
C LEU A 201 -17.30 5.16 -6.69
N GLY A 202 -17.86 6.30 -7.12
CA GLY A 202 -17.52 7.58 -6.49
C GLY A 202 -16.02 7.85 -6.52
N ASN A 203 -15.40 7.98 -5.34
CA ASN A 203 -13.96 8.14 -5.15
C ASN A 203 -13.23 6.82 -4.80
N VAL A 204 -13.85 5.68 -5.07
CA VAL A 204 -13.23 4.36 -4.92
C VAL A 204 -12.72 3.86 -6.27
N TRP A 205 -11.44 3.53 -6.35
CA TRP A 205 -10.78 2.97 -7.54
C TRP A 205 -10.16 1.62 -7.19
N LEU A 206 -10.51 0.59 -7.97
CA LEU A 206 -10.02 -0.78 -7.81
C LEU A 206 -9.36 -1.22 -9.13
N CYS A 207 -8.09 -1.62 -9.10
CA CYS A 207 -7.30 -1.95 -10.29
C CYS A 207 -6.64 -3.31 -10.15
N ASP A 208 -7.06 -4.25 -10.99
CA ASP A 208 -6.53 -5.60 -11.09
C ASP A 208 -5.45 -5.67 -12.18
N TYR A 209 -4.23 -5.96 -11.79
CA TYR A 209 -3.10 -6.15 -12.69
C TYR A 209 -2.79 -7.63 -12.95
N GLY A 210 -3.50 -8.56 -12.30
CA GLY A 210 -3.22 -9.99 -12.43
C GLY A 210 -1.77 -10.31 -12.11
N THR A 211 -1.08 -10.93 -13.06
CA THR A 211 0.36 -11.21 -13.00
C THR A 211 1.19 -10.29 -13.88
N SER A 212 0.58 -9.30 -14.53
CA SER A 212 1.27 -8.41 -15.49
C SER A 212 2.22 -7.42 -14.84
N VAL A 213 2.02 -7.12 -13.56
CA VAL A 213 2.88 -6.23 -12.76
C VAL A 213 3.43 -7.02 -11.58
N PRO A 214 4.77 -7.08 -11.41
CA PRO A 214 5.38 -7.72 -10.25
C PRO A 214 4.93 -7.08 -8.94
N HIS A 215 4.80 -7.88 -7.88
CA HIS A 215 4.37 -7.43 -6.54
C HIS A 215 5.05 -6.15 -6.07
N GLY A 216 6.39 -6.09 -6.11
CA GLY A 216 7.16 -4.91 -5.68
C GLY A 216 6.92 -3.66 -6.54
N ASP A 217 6.58 -3.83 -7.82
CA ASP A 217 6.35 -2.71 -8.74
C ASP A 217 5.05 -1.94 -8.42
N HIS A 218 4.11 -2.55 -7.70
CA HIS A 218 2.94 -1.83 -7.19
C HIS A 218 3.35 -0.68 -6.26
N ALA A 219 4.30 -0.91 -5.35
CA ALA A 219 4.82 0.14 -4.47
C ALA A 219 5.82 1.07 -5.17
N MET A 220 6.70 0.52 -6.03
CA MET A 220 7.82 1.29 -6.60
C MET A 220 7.46 2.05 -7.88
N LYS A 221 6.46 1.59 -8.65
CA LYS A 221 6.10 2.17 -9.95
C LYS A 221 4.66 2.68 -9.99
N LEU A 222 3.68 1.88 -9.57
CA LEU A 222 2.27 2.27 -9.67
C LEU A 222 1.88 3.29 -8.59
N ALA A 223 2.27 3.07 -7.34
CA ALA A 223 1.91 3.98 -6.25
C ALA A 223 2.44 5.41 -6.45
N PRO A 224 3.69 5.66 -6.87
CA PRO A 224 4.16 7.00 -7.17
C PRO A 224 3.37 7.70 -8.29
N GLN A 225 2.95 6.96 -9.31
CA GLN A 225 2.13 7.50 -10.39
C GLN A 225 0.70 7.81 -9.92
N ALA A 226 0.07 6.89 -9.17
CA ALA A 226 -1.26 7.10 -8.60
C ALA A 226 -1.25 8.27 -7.60
N TRP A 227 -0.18 8.42 -6.85
CA TRP A 227 0.01 9.55 -5.95
C TRP A 227 -0.02 10.89 -6.72
N ARG A 228 0.79 11.03 -7.76
CA ARG A 228 0.86 12.25 -8.57
C ARG A 228 -0.43 12.53 -9.34
N ASN A 229 -1.01 11.49 -9.95
CA ASN A 229 -2.03 11.67 -10.97
C ASN A 229 -3.46 11.51 -10.43
N VAL A 230 -3.64 10.95 -9.24
CA VAL A 230 -4.94 10.73 -8.61
C VAL A 230 -5.04 11.44 -7.27
N LEU A 231 -4.11 11.17 -6.35
CA LEU A 231 -4.20 11.72 -4.99
C LEU A 231 -3.93 13.23 -4.96
N MET A 232 -2.87 13.71 -5.61
CA MET A 232 -2.56 15.15 -5.60
C MET A 232 -3.68 16.00 -6.20
N PRO A 233 -4.27 15.67 -7.36
CA PRO A 233 -5.45 16.36 -7.87
C PRO A 233 -6.66 16.29 -6.92
N PHE A 234 -6.88 15.14 -6.28
CA PHE A 234 -7.95 14.99 -5.30
C PHE A 234 -7.78 15.94 -4.10
N LEU A 235 -6.56 16.16 -3.64
CA LEU A 235 -6.25 17.09 -2.55
C LEU A 235 -6.27 18.57 -2.98
N GLY A 236 -6.60 18.89 -4.23
CA GLY A 236 -6.57 20.24 -4.79
C GLY A 236 -5.17 20.72 -5.18
N GLY A 237 -4.20 19.81 -5.22
CA GLY A 237 -2.84 20.09 -5.71
C GLY A 237 -2.75 19.99 -7.24
N ALA A 238 -1.83 20.74 -7.85
CA ALA A 238 -1.44 20.47 -9.22
C ALA A 238 -0.71 19.10 -9.28
N PRO A 239 -0.85 18.31 -10.38
CA PRO A 239 -0.04 17.12 -10.57
C PRO A 239 1.44 17.50 -10.39
N ALA A 240 2.16 16.77 -9.54
CA ALA A 240 3.59 17.00 -9.39
C ALA A 240 4.27 16.76 -10.74
N ALA A 241 5.18 17.66 -11.13
CA ALA A 241 6.04 17.40 -12.30
C ALA A 241 6.68 16.01 -12.15
N PRO A 242 6.78 15.21 -13.23
CA PRO A 242 7.52 13.96 -13.16
C PRO A 242 8.88 14.27 -12.55
N PRO A 243 9.39 13.45 -11.60
CA PRO A 243 10.76 13.63 -11.14
C PRO A 243 11.63 13.59 -12.42
N ASP A 244 12.46 14.60 -12.58
CA ASP A 244 13.55 14.54 -13.55
C ASP A 244 14.19 13.18 -13.38
N ASP A 245 14.34 12.46 -14.46
CA ASP A 245 14.77 11.07 -14.51
C ASP A 245 15.98 10.89 -13.56
N VAL A 246 15.68 10.59 -12.30
CA VAL A 246 16.73 10.34 -11.31
C VAL A 246 17.25 8.99 -11.72
N GLY A 247 18.22 9.06 -12.61
CA GLY A 247 18.85 7.92 -13.21
C GLY A 247 19.16 6.92 -12.10
N ILE A 248 18.42 5.83 -12.09
CA ILE A 248 18.74 4.69 -11.22
C ILE A 248 20.17 4.35 -11.60
N GLY A 249 21.12 4.74 -10.75
CA GLY A 249 22.53 4.56 -11.04
C GLY A 249 22.81 3.10 -11.41
N PRO A 250 23.86 2.82 -12.18
CA PRO A 250 24.15 1.47 -12.72
C PRO A 250 24.13 0.37 -11.67
N LEU A 251 24.41 0.70 -10.40
CA LEU A 251 24.37 -0.22 -9.25
C LEU A 251 22.95 -0.66 -8.86
N ALA A 252 21.96 0.23 -8.93
CA ALA A 252 20.57 -0.13 -8.63
C ALA A 252 19.97 -1.02 -9.72
N LYS A 253 20.38 -0.83 -10.98
CA LYS A 253 20.02 -1.74 -12.08
C LYS A 253 20.62 -3.14 -11.89
N LEU A 254 21.83 -3.24 -11.35
CA LEU A 254 22.48 -4.54 -11.08
C LEU A 254 21.77 -5.33 -9.98
N VAL A 255 21.30 -4.66 -8.94
CA VAL A 255 20.54 -5.29 -7.83
C VAL A 255 19.17 -5.77 -8.30
N LEU A 256 18.48 -5.00 -9.14
CA LEU A 256 17.19 -5.39 -9.71
C LEU A 256 17.29 -6.57 -10.69
N PHE A 257 18.35 -6.65 -11.48
CA PHE A 257 18.59 -7.76 -12.41
C PHE A 257 19.00 -9.07 -11.66
N GLY A 258 19.73 -8.96 -10.55
CA GLY A 258 20.15 -10.12 -9.74
C GLY A 258 19.01 -10.85 -9.04
N ILE A 259 17.91 -10.18 -8.75
CA ILE A 259 16.73 -10.77 -8.08
C ILE A 259 15.89 -11.63 -9.05
N GLY A 260 15.92 -11.31 -10.33
CA GLY A 260 15.12 -12.02 -11.35
C GLY A 260 15.74 -13.33 -11.85
N THR A 261 17.02 -13.60 -11.61
CA THR A 261 17.75 -14.71 -12.25
C THR A 261 18.29 -15.79 -11.32
N GLY A 262 17.87 -15.84 -10.06
CA GLY A 262 18.31 -16.90 -9.13
C GLY A 262 19.78 -16.84 -8.67
N LEU A 263 20.54 -15.80 -9.06
CA LEU A 263 21.94 -15.61 -8.68
C LEU A 263 22.15 -14.78 -7.39
N GLY A 264 21.11 -14.71 -6.56
CA GLY A 264 20.94 -13.70 -5.50
C GLY A 264 21.99 -13.66 -4.37
N TYR A 265 22.69 -14.73 -4.05
CA TYR A 265 23.58 -14.74 -2.88
C TYR A 265 25.04 -14.37 -3.17
N ALA A 266 25.55 -14.72 -4.35
CA ALA A 266 26.92 -14.41 -4.74
C ALA A 266 27.08 -12.92 -5.13
N GLY A 267 26.06 -12.33 -5.78
CA GLY A 267 26.07 -10.94 -6.21
C GLY A 267 26.04 -9.93 -5.04
N LEU A 268 25.29 -10.23 -3.98
CA LEU A 268 25.21 -9.38 -2.79
C LEU A 268 26.53 -9.36 -1.99
N ARG A 269 27.23 -10.48 -1.90
CA ARG A 269 28.58 -10.52 -1.27
C ARG A 269 29.62 -9.72 -2.07
N ALA A 270 29.54 -9.73 -3.39
CA ALA A 270 30.45 -8.97 -4.25
C ALA A 270 30.19 -7.46 -4.12
N ALA A 271 28.93 -7.04 -4.11
CA ALA A 271 28.54 -5.63 -3.94
C ALA A 271 28.95 -5.09 -2.55
N ARG A 272 28.79 -5.87 -1.48
CA ARG A 272 29.21 -5.50 -0.12
C ARG A 272 30.73 -5.33 -0.03
N LYS A 273 31.51 -6.27 -0.57
CA LYS A 273 32.98 -6.17 -0.61
C LYS A 273 33.48 -4.98 -1.47
N TYR A 274 32.72 -4.60 -2.50
CA TYR A 274 33.07 -3.45 -3.33
C TYR A 274 32.84 -2.13 -2.60
N LEU A 275 31.76 -2.02 -1.82
CA LEU A 275 31.44 -0.83 -1.00
C LEU A 275 32.42 -0.67 0.18
N GLU A 276 32.78 -1.76 0.84
CA GLU A 276 33.76 -1.78 1.95
C GLU A 276 35.19 -1.40 1.55
N ARG A 277 35.53 -1.38 0.25
CA ARG A 277 36.86 -0.95 -0.27
C ARG A 277 36.92 0.52 -0.67
N ARG A 278 35.83 1.28 -0.56
CA ARG A 278 35.75 2.70 -0.94
C ARG A 278 35.42 3.64 0.22
N THR A 279 35.22 3.11 1.42
CA THR A 279 35.23 3.85 2.69
C THR A 279 36.57 3.67 3.41
#